data_8d74a179b3001cd301b08635abdf77b9
#
_entry.id   8d74a179b3001cd301b08635abdf77b9
#
_cell.length_a   1.000
_cell.length_b   1.000
_cell.length_c   1.000
_cell.angle_alpha   90.00
_cell.angle_beta   90.00
_cell.angle_gamma   90.00
#
_symmetry.space_group_name_H-M   'P 1'
#
loop_
_entity.id
_entity.type
_entity.pdbx_description
1 polymer ?
#
loop_
_entity_poly.entity_id
_entity_poly.type
_entity_poly.pdbx_seq_one_letter_code
_entity_poly.pdbx_strand_id
1 'polypeptide(L)'
;MRDSDDVLWNTATLTRLLEEDAVGQLRRRDGKMAELGSENGVLKLDWVEGVARLPADNTLLEEVEEEARELWRSGIRHLIWAGMGGSIITVRVLDELGFCSGDQGIAIYPLDSTDPAALNAIVRRIAQSKQLPLPSTDTTHAFLHTLFDDVMMVGVSMGMTSEEPITHLTWFVELLEQAGITPAEHLLVMTLPGSYLDQFARERQAPSRPLQLDRGTGTGGRMSAPTTRVFLLPAALYLTRENDATGQLRAVLSKAWQYYDLDLATSAPDEHPFVQLAAALYTASVAGACRLLLKMPEGWSALVAWIAQLMEESLGKGGEGVVVFDEQPLQPQAPGFYGDDILHVRVVTGATPQDDAFYTLSLPYLTGQEPHERLAAVAASFLGWQLSMALYGYLHNITFAGQPAVENYKARARALRALPDPLQAVQDWQATVAGEHLTLLAPTDVALHGSPASVFASVLQQFVQDGQERLGYLDFTFNGDVSREASQSVAARWHHIGNERLGVPVKVRVAPADYHSTEQSEMDGPPYLVSLRVLSREHEKSLLGTYSDTFLRAQAVSTWQAMIEQGRTCFLLLIDGSPGQGAHILETFLDEVSYSISKSNQ
;
A
#
# COMPACT_ATOMS: atom_id res chain seq x y z
N MET A 1 18.92 17.10 24.31
CA MET A 1 18.48 18.43 24.77
C MET A 1 18.79 19.39 23.62
N ARG A 2 17.86 19.60 22.71
CA ARG A 2 18.03 20.57 21.62
C ARG A 2 17.62 21.93 22.18
N ASP A 3 18.48 22.93 22.00
CA ASP A 3 18.29 24.27 22.50
C ASP A 3 17.14 25.01 21.74
N SER A 4 16.63 26.07 22.36
CA SER A 4 15.57 26.95 21.84
C SER A 4 15.83 27.60 20.47
N ASP A 5 16.95 27.32 19.83
CA ASP A 5 17.30 27.73 18.47
C ASP A 5 16.65 26.83 17.38
N ASP A 6 16.02 25.71 17.76
CA ASP A 6 15.43 24.71 16.87
C ASP A 6 14.15 25.17 16.15
N VAL A 7 13.53 26.27 16.57
CA VAL A 7 12.36 26.86 15.86
C VAL A 7 12.80 27.57 14.56
N LEU A 8 14.06 27.93 14.44
CA LEU A 8 14.59 28.70 13.29
C LEU A 8 14.97 27.83 12.08
N TRP A 9 15.21 26.53 12.26
CA TRP A 9 15.75 25.67 11.21
C TRP A 9 14.79 25.41 10.04
N ASN A 10 13.47 25.50 10.27
CA ASN A 10 12.44 25.32 9.24
C ASN A 10 12.01 26.64 8.58
N THR A 11 12.39 27.79 9.13
CA THR A 11 11.93 29.13 8.70
C THR A 11 12.34 29.42 7.26
N ALA A 12 13.56 29.08 6.85
CA ALA A 12 14.03 29.33 5.49
C ALA A 12 13.22 28.54 4.44
N THR A 13 12.86 27.30 4.74
CA THR A 13 12.06 26.44 3.86
C THR A 13 10.62 26.95 3.77
N LEU A 14 10.01 27.34 4.89
CA LEU A 14 8.69 27.95 4.91
C LEU A 14 8.68 29.30 4.15
N THR A 15 9.68 30.14 4.35
CA THR A 15 9.84 31.40 3.60
C THR A 15 9.90 31.12 2.09
N ARG A 16 10.66 30.11 1.67
CA ARG A 16 10.73 29.72 0.26
C ARG A 16 9.37 29.29 -0.29
N LEU A 17 8.62 28.45 0.43
CA LEU A 17 7.27 28.03 0.02
C LEU A 17 6.31 29.22 -0.14
N LEU A 18 6.43 30.22 0.76
CA LEU A 18 5.65 31.46 0.74
C LEU A 18 6.05 32.35 -0.45
N GLU A 19 7.33 32.66 -0.60
CA GLU A 19 7.85 33.54 -1.66
C GLU A 19 7.58 32.98 -3.07
N GLU A 20 7.69 31.64 -3.21
CA GLU A 20 7.42 30.95 -4.47
C GLU A 20 5.92 30.66 -4.68
N ASP A 21 5.04 31.01 -3.73
CA ASP A 21 3.58 30.77 -3.77
C ASP A 21 3.24 29.30 -4.08
N ALA A 22 3.95 28.36 -3.47
CA ALA A 22 3.86 26.94 -3.81
C ALA A 22 2.45 26.35 -3.55
N VAL A 23 1.80 26.71 -2.43
CA VAL A 23 0.43 26.30 -2.12
C VAL A 23 -0.57 26.94 -3.08
N GLY A 24 -0.38 28.21 -3.45
CA GLY A 24 -1.20 28.88 -4.45
C GLY A 24 -1.08 28.24 -5.84
N GLN A 25 0.13 27.86 -6.27
CA GLN A 25 0.35 27.12 -7.51
C GLN A 25 -0.37 25.76 -7.48
N LEU A 26 -0.31 25.02 -6.35
CA LEU A 26 -1.03 23.78 -6.18
C LEU A 26 -2.54 23.98 -6.33
N ARG A 27 -3.09 24.98 -5.64
CA ARG A 27 -4.52 25.30 -5.69
C ARG A 27 -4.99 25.69 -7.08
N ARG A 28 -4.24 26.51 -7.77
CA ARG A 28 -4.53 26.92 -9.15
C ARG A 28 -4.18 25.83 -10.17
N ARG A 29 -3.41 24.84 -9.76
CA ARG A 29 -2.93 23.74 -10.62
C ARG A 29 -2.10 24.28 -11.79
N ASP A 30 -1.19 25.21 -11.51
CA ASP A 30 -0.34 25.91 -12.48
C ASP A 30 1.14 25.89 -12.10
N GLY A 31 1.97 26.52 -12.90
CA GLY A 31 3.39 26.72 -12.66
C GLY A 31 4.18 25.41 -12.48
N LYS A 32 5.22 25.47 -11.67
CA LYS A 32 6.08 24.33 -11.34
C LYS A 32 5.28 23.17 -10.71
N MET A 33 4.27 23.49 -9.90
CA MET A 33 3.44 22.45 -9.26
C MET A 33 2.68 21.61 -10.30
N ALA A 34 2.17 22.23 -11.37
CA ALA A 34 1.53 21.51 -12.47
C ALA A 34 2.51 20.63 -13.27
N GLU A 35 3.75 21.10 -13.46
CA GLU A 35 4.79 20.32 -14.13
C GLU A 35 5.11 19.05 -13.34
N LEU A 36 5.34 19.17 -12.02
CA LEU A 36 5.67 18.07 -11.13
C LEU A 36 4.47 17.14 -10.85
N GLY A 37 3.25 17.66 -10.94
CA GLY A 37 2.00 16.93 -10.78
C GLY A 37 1.45 16.32 -12.07
N SER A 38 2.22 16.28 -13.16
CA SER A 38 1.79 15.73 -14.45
C SER A 38 2.45 14.39 -14.77
N GLU A 39 1.68 13.48 -15.37
CA GLU A 39 2.13 12.18 -15.86
C GLU A 39 1.71 11.99 -17.31
N ASN A 40 2.67 11.72 -18.20
CA ASN A 40 2.42 11.54 -19.65
C ASN A 40 1.58 12.68 -20.28
N GLY A 41 1.80 13.90 -19.84
CA GLY A 41 1.06 15.10 -20.30
C GLY A 41 -0.33 15.27 -19.69
N VAL A 42 -0.73 14.43 -18.75
CA VAL A 42 -2.01 14.53 -18.03
C VAL A 42 -1.75 15.05 -16.61
N LEU A 43 -2.40 16.17 -16.29
CA LEU A 43 -2.33 16.77 -14.96
C LEU A 43 -3.08 15.88 -13.94
N LYS A 44 -2.40 15.52 -12.84
CA LYS A 44 -2.91 14.63 -11.77
C LYS A 44 -3.24 15.38 -10.47
N LEU A 45 -3.82 16.56 -10.57
CA LEU A 45 -4.13 17.45 -9.44
C LEU A 45 -5.65 17.67 -9.20
N ASP A 46 -6.52 16.82 -9.74
CA ASP A 46 -7.97 16.97 -9.51
C ASP A 46 -8.39 16.75 -8.06
N TRP A 47 -7.56 16.05 -7.28
CA TRP A 47 -7.78 15.82 -5.85
C TRP A 47 -7.72 17.11 -5.00
N VAL A 48 -6.98 18.12 -5.42
CA VAL A 48 -6.66 19.34 -4.63
C VAL A 48 -7.93 20.05 -4.12
N GLU A 49 -8.87 20.32 -5.01
CA GLU A 49 -10.15 20.95 -4.66
C GLU A 49 -11.36 20.03 -4.86
N GLY A 50 -11.12 18.75 -5.19
CA GLY A 50 -12.20 17.80 -5.46
C GLY A 50 -13.18 17.66 -4.29
N VAL A 51 -12.67 17.68 -3.05
CA VAL A 51 -13.48 17.60 -1.83
C VAL A 51 -14.35 18.86 -1.60
N ALA A 52 -13.93 20.02 -2.09
CA ALA A 52 -14.76 21.24 -2.04
C ALA A 52 -15.79 21.27 -3.18
N ARG A 53 -15.40 20.80 -4.37
CA ARG A 53 -16.24 20.85 -5.58
C ARG A 53 -17.37 19.84 -5.56
N LEU A 54 -17.12 18.60 -5.09
CA LEU A 54 -18.14 17.55 -5.04
C LEU A 54 -19.36 17.89 -4.19
N PRO A 55 -19.23 18.47 -2.96
CA PRO A 55 -20.39 18.93 -2.21
C PRO A 55 -21.14 20.09 -2.84
N ALA A 56 -20.53 20.87 -3.72
CA ALA A 56 -21.20 21.95 -4.44
C ALA A 56 -22.14 21.44 -5.54
N ASP A 57 -21.81 20.28 -6.15
CA ASP A 57 -22.69 19.52 -7.06
C ASP A 57 -23.16 18.25 -6.35
N ASN A 58 -24.25 18.36 -5.62
CA ASN A 58 -24.76 17.26 -4.78
C ASN A 58 -25.25 16.06 -5.62
N THR A 59 -25.60 16.24 -6.89
CA THR A 59 -26.14 15.19 -7.76
C THR A 59 -25.17 14.01 -7.88
N LEU A 60 -23.88 14.28 -8.06
CA LEU A 60 -22.86 13.23 -8.19
C LEU A 60 -22.68 12.38 -6.91
N LEU A 61 -22.78 13.00 -5.74
CA LEU A 61 -22.69 12.28 -4.46
C LEU A 61 -23.97 11.48 -4.19
N GLU A 62 -25.15 12.05 -4.52
CA GLU A 62 -26.43 11.35 -4.41
C GLU A 62 -26.50 10.13 -5.33
N GLU A 63 -25.88 10.18 -6.52
CA GLU A 63 -25.75 9.02 -7.42
C GLU A 63 -24.97 7.87 -6.75
N VAL A 64 -23.89 8.16 -6.02
CA VAL A 64 -23.12 7.12 -5.31
C VAL A 64 -23.90 6.56 -4.12
N GLU A 65 -24.62 7.40 -3.41
CA GLU A 65 -25.50 6.96 -2.31
C GLU A 65 -26.64 6.09 -2.83
N GLU A 66 -27.22 6.43 -3.99
CA GLU A 66 -28.25 5.60 -4.60
C GLU A 66 -27.69 4.29 -5.14
N GLU A 67 -26.50 4.30 -5.73
CA GLU A 67 -25.79 3.07 -6.15
C GLU A 67 -25.59 2.12 -4.95
N ALA A 68 -25.19 2.65 -3.80
CA ALA A 68 -25.05 1.85 -2.58
C ALA A 68 -26.42 1.26 -2.10
N ARG A 69 -27.50 2.03 -2.17
CA ARG A 69 -28.84 1.55 -1.84
C ARG A 69 -29.36 0.51 -2.84
N GLU A 70 -29.07 0.69 -4.13
CA GLU A 70 -29.42 -0.28 -5.18
C GLU A 70 -28.75 -1.62 -4.93
N LEU A 71 -27.47 -1.65 -4.59
CA LEU A 71 -26.75 -2.86 -4.22
C LEU A 71 -27.41 -3.57 -3.03
N TRP A 72 -27.83 -2.83 -2.02
CA TRP A 72 -28.55 -3.40 -0.88
C TRP A 72 -29.92 -3.96 -1.30
N ARG A 73 -30.69 -3.23 -2.10
CA ARG A 73 -32.03 -3.64 -2.57
C ARG A 73 -31.98 -4.83 -3.51
N SER A 74 -30.89 -4.97 -4.30
CA SER A 74 -30.70 -6.13 -5.19
C SER A 74 -30.37 -7.43 -4.44
N GLY A 75 -30.23 -7.36 -3.11
CA GLY A 75 -29.93 -8.51 -2.28
C GLY A 75 -28.46 -8.77 -2.04
N ILE A 76 -27.55 -7.96 -2.58
CA ILE A 76 -26.10 -8.11 -2.33
C ILE A 76 -25.79 -7.86 -0.84
N ARG A 77 -24.97 -8.73 -0.27
CA ARG A 77 -24.54 -8.68 1.13
C ARG A 77 -23.03 -8.79 1.28
N HIS A 78 -22.34 -9.25 0.25
CA HIS A 78 -20.90 -9.48 0.24
C HIS A 78 -20.30 -8.85 -1.01
N LEU A 79 -19.30 -7.97 -0.83
CA LEU A 79 -18.54 -7.36 -1.90
C LEU A 79 -17.08 -7.84 -1.84
N ILE A 80 -16.61 -8.52 -2.86
CA ILE A 80 -15.18 -8.79 -3.04
C ILE A 80 -14.60 -7.61 -3.82
N TRP A 81 -13.75 -6.82 -3.17
CA TRP A 81 -13.13 -5.65 -3.78
C TRP A 81 -11.76 -6.00 -4.31
N ALA A 82 -11.66 -6.24 -5.62
CA ALA A 82 -10.45 -6.67 -6.29
C ALA A 82 -9.72 -5.48 -6.92
N GLY A 83 -8.54 -5.16 -6.43
CA GLY A 83 -7.71 -4.05 -6.90
C GLY A 83 -6.28 -4.14 -6.41
N MET A 84 -5.41 -3.25 -6.89
CA MET A 84 -4.00 -3.17 -6.50
C MET A 84 -3.63 -1.72 -6.18
N GLY A 85 -2.68 -1.52 -5.25
CA GLY A 85 -2.17 -0.20 -4.91
C GLY A 85 -3.27 0.79 -4.51
N GLY A 86 -3.28 1.99 -5.09
CA GLY A 86 -4.26 3.04 -4.80
C GLY A 86 -5.72 2.64 -5.03
N SER A 87 -5.98 1.59 -5.79
CA SER A 87 -7.34 1.09 -6.03
C SER A 87 -7.92 0.29 -4.85
N ILE A 88 -7.10 -0.06 -3.86
CA ILE A 88 -7.51 -0.92 -2.74
C ILE A 88 -7.00 -0.47 -1.37
N ILE A 89 -5.83 0.16 -1.27
CA ILE A 89 -5.25 0.54 0.04
C ILE A 89 -6.21 1.40 0.87
N THR A 90 -6.98 2.28 0.22
CA THR A 90 -8.03 3.07 0.88
C THR A 90 -9.10 2.18 1.49
N VAL A 91 -9.52 1.12 0.77
CA VAL A 91 -10.52 0.17 1.27
C VAL A 91 -9.97 -0.65 2.43
N ARG A 92 -8.69 -1.02 2.40
CA ARG A 92 -8.02 -1.67 3.54
C ARG A 92 -8.00 -0.76 4.78
N VAL A 93 -7.69 0.53 4.62
CA VAL A 93 -7.79 1.50 5.73
C VAL A 93 -9.21 1.54 6.30
N LEU A 94 -10.22 1.59 5.44
CA LEU A 94 -11.62 1.59 5.87
C LEU A 94 -12.02 0.28 6.54
N ASP A 95 -11.51 -0.87 6.08
CA ASP A 95 -11.74 -2.18 6.70
C ASP A 95 -11.14 -2.26 8.11
N GLU A 96 -9.88 -1.86 8.27
CA GLU A 96 -9.20 -1.84 9.57
C GLU A 96 -9.85 -0.86 10.56
N LEU A 97 -10.45 0.22 10.07
CA LEU A 97 -11.21 1.18 10.87
C LEU A 97 -12.66 0.72 11.14
N GLY A 98 -13.08 -0.46 10.64
CA GLY A 98 -14.37 -1.08 10.89
C GLY A 98 -15.51 -0.63 9.97
N PHE A 99 -15.22 0.07 8.87
CA PHE A 99 -16.23 0.51 7.90
C PHE A 99 -16.62 -0.54 6.84
N CYS A 100 -15.94 -1.69 6.81
CA CYS A 100 -16.21 -2.77 5.85
C CYS A 100 -16.85 -4.00 6.49
N SER A 101 -17.18 -3.98 7.79
CA SER A 101 -17.81 -5.10 8.49
C SER A 101 -19.26 -5.30 8.06
N GLY A 102 -19.66 -6.57 7.86
CA GLY A 102 -21.02 -6.94 7.47
C GLY A 102 -22.08 -6.84 8.58
N ASP A 103 -21.68 -6.57 9.83
CA ASP A 103 -22.57 -6.58 11.00
C ASP A 103 -23.74 -5.59 10.89
N GLN A 104 -23.60 -4.59 10.05
CA GLN A 104 -24.59 -3.53 9.88
C GLN A 104 -24.85 -3.16 8.40
N GLY A 105 -24.48 -3.99 7.43
CA GLY A 105 -24.65 -3.67 6.02
C GLY A 105 -24.03 -4.69 5.07
N ILE A 106 -23.45 -4.23 3.99
CA ILE A 106 -22.72 -5.06 3.02
C ILE A 106 -21.28 -5.21 3.53
N ALA A 107 -20.83 -6.47 3.68
CA ALA A 107 -19.44 -6.76 4.00
C ALA A 107 -18.55 -6.53 2.77
N ILE A 108 -17.41 -5.86 2.95
CA ILE A 108 -16.42 -5.66 1.90
C ILE A 108 -15.17 -6.48 2.23
N TYR A 109 -14.70 -7.26 1.27
CA TYR A 109 -13.51 -8.12 1.38
C TYR A 109 -12.44 -7.59 0.43
N PRO A 110 -11.41 -6.90 0.93
CA PRO A 110 -10.30 -6.47 0.09
C PRO A 110 -9.54 -7.66 -0.48
N LEU A 111 -9.27 -7.62 -1.80
CA LEU A 111 -8.50 -8.65 -2.53
C LEU A 111 -7.43 -7.98 -3.38
N ASP A 112 -6.20 -8.03 -2.92
CA ASP A 112 -5.00 -7.45 -3.54
C ASP A 112 -3.85 -8.46 -3.68
N SER A 113 -4.19 -9.73 -3.69
CA SER A 113 -3.23 -10.83 -3.82
C SER A 113 -3.61 -11.75 -4.97
N THR A 114 -2.63 -12.16 -5.74
CA THR A 114 -2.76 -13.20 -6.78
C THR A 114 -2.44 -14.60 -6.26
N ASP A 115 -2.36 -14.77 -4.93
CA ASP A 115 -2.25 -16.08 -4.29
C ASP A 115 -3.65 -16.73 -4.19
N PRO A 116 -3.81 -18.00 -4.58
CA PRO A 116 -5.04 -18.76 -4.34
C PRO A 116 -5.49 -18.74 -2.86
N ALA A 117 -4.56 -18.68 -1.91
CA ALA A 117 -4.85 -18.62 -0.48
C ALA A 117 -5.71 -17.39 -0.10
N ALA A 118 -5.51 -16.24 -0.73
CA ALA A 118 -6.31 -15.04 -0.51
C ALA A 118 -7.78 -15.24 -0.89
N LEU A 119 -8.01 -15.81 -2.08
CA LEU A 119 -9.36 -16.15 -2.53
C LEU A 119 -10.00 -17.20 -1.60
N ASN A 120 -9.24 -18.21 -1.21
CA ASN A 120 -9.69 -19.23 -0.27
C ASN A 120 -10.10 -18.62 1.08
N ALA A 121 -9.34 -17.65 1.59
CA ALA A 121 -9.68 -16.96 2.84
C ALA A 121 -11.00 -16.19 2.72
N ILE A 122 -11.24 -15.50 1.62
CA ILE A 122 -12.50 -14.79 1.36
C ILE A 122 -13.67 -15.77 1.23
N VAL A 123 -13.50 -16.86 0.47
CA VAL A 123 -14.51 -17.92 0.33
C VAL A 123 -14.89 -18.51 1.69
N ARG A 124 -13.89 -18.79 2.55
CA ARG A 124 -14.13 -19.28 3.92
C ARG A 124 -14.90 -18.27 4.76
N ARG A 125 -14.56 -16.99 4.70
CA ARG A 125 -15.26 -15.93 5.45
C ARG A 125 -16.71 -15.78 5.00
N ILE A 126 -17.00 -15.81 3.69
CA ILE A 126 -18.37 -15.76 3.15
C ILE A 126 -19.15 -17.02 3.57
N ALA A 127 -18.58 -18.21 3.40
CA ALA A 127 -19.21 -19.46 3.80
C ALA A 127 -19.52 -19.47 5.31
N GLN A 128 -18.60 -19.00 6.14
CA GLN A 128 -18.79 -18.89 7.59
C GLN A 128 -19.91 -17.92 7.95
N SER A 129 -19.99 -16.75 7.33
CA SER A 129 -21.07 -15.78 7.57
C SER A 129 -22.44 -16.33 7.22
N LYS A 130 -22.51 -17.17 6.18
CA LYS A 130 -23.73 -17.89 5.75
C LYS A 130 -23.95 -19.21 6.47
N GLN A 131 -23.08 -19.60 7.40
CA GLN A 131 -23.10 -20.90 8.10
C GLN A 131 -23.10 -22.10 7.14
N LEU A 132 -22.44 -21.98 6.00
CA LEU A 132 -22.32 -23.02 4.99
C LEU A 132 -21.05 -23.87 5.23
N PRO A 133 -21.17 -25.19 5.37
CA PRO A 133 -20.00 -26.05 5.42
C PRO A 133 -19.33 -26.10 4.04
N LEU A 134 -18.02 -25.90 4.00
CA LEU A 134 -17.26 -26.08 2.76
C LEU A 134 -17.23 -27.56 2.37
N PRO A 135 -17.46 -27.90 1.08
CA PRO A 135 -17.42 -29.28 0.62
C PRO A 135 -15.99 -29.83 0.72
N SER A 136 -15.88 -31.11 1.11
CA SER A 136 -14.58 -31.80 1.22
C SER A 136 -14.05 -32.33 -0.13
N THR A 137 -14.91 -32.44 -1.15
CA THR A 137 -14.58 -32.93 -2.49
C THR A 137 -15.29 -32.11 -3.55
N ASP A 138 -16.33 -32.57 -4.20
CA ASP A 138 -16.95 -31.91 -5.35
C ASP A 138 -17.90 -30.77 -4.96
N THR A 139 -17.69 -29.61 -5.56
CA THR A 139 -18.59 -28.46 -5.46
C THR A 139 -19.82 -28.67 -6.34
N THR A 140 -21.02 -28.73 -5.72
CA THR A 140 -22.27 -28.84 -6.48
C THR A 140 -22.76 -27.47 -6.96
N HIS A 141 -23.50 -27.45 -8.05
CA HIS A 141 -24.22 -26.25 -8.54
C HIS A 141 -25.02 -25.56 -7.41
N ALA A 142 -25.78 -26.34 -6.62
CA ALA A 142 -26.60 -25.81 -5.53
C ALA A 142 -25.75 -25.15 -4.43
N PHE A 143 -24.59 -25.71 -4.11
CA PHE A 143 -23.66 -25.11 -3.14
C PHE A 143 -23.12 -23.78 -3.66
N LEU A 144 -22.61 -23.74 -4.91
CA LEU A 144 -22.10 -22.52 -5.51
C LEU A 144 -23.16 -21.45 -5.61
N HIS A 145 -24.39 -21.82 -6.00
CA HIS A 145 -25.52 -20.89 -6.04
C HIS A 145 -25.76 -20.27 -4.66
N THR A 146 -25.90 -21.08 -3.61
CA THR A 146 -26.14 -20.57 -2.24
C THR A 146 -24.97 -19.74 -1.72
N LEU A 147 -23.73 -20.08 -2.12
CA LEU A 147 -22.54 -19.32 -1.70
C LEU A 147 -22.50 -17.94 -2.34
N PHE A 148 -22.87 -17.80 -3.63
CA PHE A 148 -22.64 -16.61 -4.42
C PHE A 148 -23.90 -15.82 -4.81
N ASP A 149 -25.11 -16.24 -4.42
CA ASP A 149 -26.37 -15.58 -4.77
C ASP A 149 -26.51 -14.12 -4.27
N ASP A 150 -25.75 -13.74 -3.25
CA ASP A 150 -25.71 -12.38 -2.69
C ASP A 150 -24.28 -11.78 -2.68
N VAL A 151 -23.37 -12.36 -3.47
CA VAL A 151 -21.97 -11.90 -3.58
C VAL A 151 -21.78 -11.15 -4.89
N MET A 152 -21.11 -10.00 -4.84
CA MET A 152 -20.66 -9.25 -6.02
C MET A 152 -19.14 -9.09 -5.97
N MET A 153 -18.49 -9.14 -7.14
CA MET A 153 -17.08 -8.76 -7.24
C MET A 153 -16.94 -7.41 -7.92
N VAL A 154 -16.23 -6.49 -7.27
CA VAL A 154 -15.89 -5.16 -7.77
C VAL A 154 -14.45 -5.18 -8.26
N GLY A 155 -14.24 -5.07 -9.56
CA GLY A 155 -12.91 -4.94 -10.15
C GLY A 155 -12.51 -3.48 -10.30
N VAL A 156 -11.38 -3.10 -9.71
CA VAL A 156 -10.94 -1.69 -9.68
C VAL A 156 -9.54 -1.54 -10.21
N SER A 157 -9.33 -0.64 -11.17
CA SER A 157 -8.00 -0.30 -11.66
C SER A 157 -7.93 1.14 -12.16
N MET A 158 -6.92 1.87 -11.71
CA MET A 158 -6.54 3.19 -12.24
C MET A 158 -5.38 3.11 -13.24
N GLY A 159 -4.80 1.92 -13.44
CA GLY A 159 -3.80 1.65 -14.46
C GLY A 159 -4.43 1.17 -15.77
N MET A 160 -3.82 1.56 -16.91
CA MET A 160 -4.30 1.12 -18.22
C MET A 160 -4.09 -0.37 -18.49
N THR A 161 -3.10 -0.98 -17.85
CA THR A 161 -2.60 -2.33 -18.16
C THR A 161 -2.61 -3.29 -16.98
N SER A 162 -3.36 -3.00 -15.90
CA SER A 162 -3.48 -3.89 -14.74
C SER A 162 -4.26 -5.16 -15.11
N GLU A 163 -3.70 -6.31 -14.79
CA GLU A 163 -4.26 -7.62 -15.15
C GLU A 163 -4.75 -8.42 -13.94
N GLU A 164 -4.31 -8.06 -12.74
CA GLU A 164 -4.68 -8.75 -11.49
C GLU A 164 -6.21 -8.73 -11.26
N PRO A 165 -6.92 -7.57 -11.32
CA PRO A 165 -8.36 -7.56 -11.17
C PRO A 165 -9.10 -8.39 -12.25
N ILE A 166 -8.55 -8.43 -13.47
CA ILE A 166 -9.11 -9.24 -14.56
C ILE A 166 -9.00 -10.74 -14.24
N THR A 167 -7.87 -11.16 -13.67
CA THR A 167 -7.66 -12.55 -13.27
C THR A 167 -8.69 -12.97 -12.20
N HIS A 168 -8.95 -12.11 -11.22
CA HIS A 168 -9.96 -12.35 -10.18
C HIS A 168 -11.39 -12.39 -10.75
N LEU A 169 -11.74 -11.41 -11.58
CA LEU A 169 -13.05 -11.35 -12.23
C LEU A 169 -13.30 -12.57 -13.13
N THR A 170 -12.27 -13.02 -13.85
CA THR A 170 -12.37 -14.21 -14.71
C THR A 170 -12.71 -15.45 -13.90
N TRP A 171 -11.98 -15.67 -12.79
CA TRP A 171 -12.26 -16.75 -11.84
C TRP A 171 -13.70 -16.68 -11.30
N PHE A 172 -14.14 -15.48 -10.91
CA PHE A 172 -15.47 -15.30 -10.34
C PHE A 172 -16.58 -15.54 -11.36
N VAL A 173 -16.40 -15.08 -12.62
CA VAL A 173 -17.35 -15.36 -13.73
C VAL A 173 -17.52 -16.86 -13.95
N GLU A 174 -16.42 -17.63 -13.99
CA GLU A 174 -16.50 -19.09 -14.14
C GLU A 174 -17.32 -19.74 -13.03
N LEU A 175 -17.19 -19.30 -11.80
CA LEU A 175 -17.94 -19.82 -10.66
C LEU A 175 -19.42 -19.43 -10.70
N LEU A 176 -19.75 -18.19 -11.11
CA LEU A 176 -21.12 -17.73 -11.28
C LEU A 176 -21.83 -18.53 -12.38
N GLU A 177 -21.16 -18.78 -13.53
CA GLU A 177 -21.68 -19.60 -14.61
C GLU A 177 -21.95 -21.05 -14.13
N GLN A 178 -21.03 -21.65 -13.36
CA GLN A 178 -21.20 -22.96 -12.74
C GLN A 178 -22.33 -22.97 -11.71
N ALA A 179 -22.59 -21.85 -11.05
CA ALA A 179 -23.69 -21.67 -10.10
C ALA A 179 -25.04 -21.39 -10.77
N GLY A 180 -25.08 -21.19 -12.10
CA GLY A 180 -26.28 -20.78 -12.83
C GLY A 180 -26.74 -19.36 -12.50
N ILE A 181 -25.81 -18.51 -12.06
CA ILE A 181 -26.04 -17.10 -11.74
C ILE A 181 -25.59 -16.25 -12.94
N THR A 182 -26.36 -15.22 -13.28
CA THR A 182 -26.02 -14.28 -14.37
C THR A 182 -24.82 -13.41 -13.98
N PRO A 183 -23.62 -13.56 -14.60
CA PRO A 183 -22.43 -12.82 -14.13
C PRO A 183 -22.61 -11.31 -14.13
N ALA A 184 -23.30 -10.73 -15.13
CA ALA A 184 -23.46 -9.28 -15.25
C ALA A 184 -24.20 -8.64 -14.04
N GLU A 185 -25.00 -9.39 -13.30
CA GLU A 185 -25.73 -8.91 -12.11
C GLU A 185 -24.86 -8.94 -10.84
N HIS A 186 -23.72 -9.64 -10.89
CA HIS A 186 -22.81 -9.86 -9.78
C HIS A 186 -21.41 -9.26 -10.01
N LEU A 187 -21.26 -8.43 -11.04
CA LEU A 187 -20.00 -7.75 -11.35
C LEU A 187 -20.20 -6.23 -11.38
N LEU A 188 -19.20 -5.52 -10.90
CA LEU A 188 -19.07 -4.08 -11.08
C LEU A 188 -17.61 -3.76 -11.45
N VAL A 189 -17.41 -2.93 -12.47
CA VAL A 189 -16.07 -2.53 -12.89
C VAL A 189 -15.91 -1.02 -12.73
N MET A 190 -14.82 -0.61 -12.08
CA MET A 190 -14.45 0.79 -11.92
C MET A 190 -13.04 1.02 -12.46
N THR A 191 -12.94 1.70 -13.60
CA THR A 191 -11.66 1.87 -14.29
C THR A 191 -11.65 3.09 -15.20
N LEU A 192 -10.52 3.30 -15.86
CA LEU A 192 -10.36 4.33 -16.88
C LEU A 192 -10.82 3.81 -18.24
N PRO A 193 -11.44 4.67 -19.08
CA PRO A 193 -11.84 4.29 -20.43
C PRO A 193 -10.66 3.79 -21.27
N GLY A 194 -10.86 2.70 -22.00
CA GLY A 194 -9.86 2.10 -22.89
C GLY A 194 -8.79 1.24 -22.19
N SER A 195 -8.87 1.06 -20.86
CA SER A 195 -8.01 0.14 -20.14
C SER A 195 -8.33 -1.34 -20.45
N TYR A 196 -7.42 -2.24 -20.08
CA TYR A 196 -7.68 -3.70 -20.17
C TYR A 196 -8.92 -4.10 -19.38
N LEU A 197 -9.13 -3.50 -18.21
CA LEU A 197 -10.30 -3.78 -17.38
C LEU A 197 -11.60 -3.21 -17.99
N ASP A 198 -11.55 -2.06 -18.69
CA ASP A 198 -12.68 -1.52 -19.46
C ASP A 198 -13.04 -2.42 -20.64
N GLN A 199 -12.03 -2.97 -21.33
CA GLN A 199 -12.25 -3.96 -22.39
C GLN A 199 -12.92 -5.22 -21.83
N PHE A 200 -12.43 -5.77 -20.73
CA PHE A 200 -13.05 -6.91 -20.04
C PHE A 200 -14.52 -6.64 -19.71
N ALA A 201 -14.82 -5.46 -19.16
CA ALA A 201 -16.20 -5.10 -18.81
C ALA A 201 -17.12 -5.10 -20.03
N ARG A 202 -16.66 -4.54 -21.16
CA ARG A 202 -17.44 -4.52 -22.42
C ARG A 202 -17.66 -5.92 -22.96
N GLU A 203 -16.63 -6.76 -23.00
CA GLU A 203 -16.71 -8.14 -23.52
C GLU A 203 -17.65 -9.01 -22.68
N ARG A 204 -17.70 -8.78 -21.38
CA ARG A 204 -18.55 -9.54 -20.43
C ARG A 204 -19.90 -8.86 -20.14
N GLN A 205 -20.17 -7.70 -20.76
CA GLN A 205 -21.37 -6.88 -20.50
C GLN A 205 -21.55 -6.53 -19.02
N ALA A 206 -20.43 -6.44 -18.28
CA ALA A 206 -20.43 -6.08 -16.87
C ALA A 206 -20.72 -4.58 -16.69
N PRO A 207 -21.51 -4.19 -15.68
CA PRO A 207 -21.71 -2.78 -15.36
C PRO A 207 -20.38 -2.09 -15.09
N SER A 208 -20.20 -0.91 -15.69
CA SER A 208 -19.01 -0.10 -15.51
C SER A 208 -19.35 1.28 -14.95
N ARG A 209 -18.51 1.79 -14.05
CA ARG A 209 -18.62 3.12 -13.47
C ARG A 209 -17.29 3.86 -13.60
N PRO A 210 -17.30 5.18 -13.85
CA PRO A 210 -16.08 5.97 -13.82
C PRO A 210 -15.52 6.04 -12.40
N LEU A 211 -14.21 6.03 -12.26
CA LEU A 211 -13.55 6.19 -10.96
C LEU A 211 -13.79 7.58 -10.38
N GLN A 212 -13.49 8.64 -11.14
CA GLN A 212 -13.87 10.00 -10.79
C GLN A 212 -15.34 10.23 -11.14
N LEU A 213 -16.10 10.89 -10.27
CA LEU A 213 -17.53 11.10 -10.46
C LEU A 213 -17.82 11.99 -11.67
N ASP A 214 -16.96 12.96 -11.95
CA ASP A 214 -17.03 13.85 -13.12
C ASP A 214 -16.51 13.21 -14.43
N ARG A 215 -16.16 11.91 -14.38
CA ARG A 215 -15.54 11.15 -15.48
C ARG A 215 -14.15 11.63 -15.88
N GLY A 216 -13.51 12.44 -15.05
CA GLY A 216 -12.14 12.90 -15.24
C GLY A 216 -11.12 11.77 -15.09
N THR A 217 -9.88 12.05 -15.51
CA THR A 217 -8.71 11.16 -15.36
C THR A 217 -7.53 11.87 -14.69
N GLY A 218 -7.80 13.03 -14.12
CA GLY A 218 -6.81 13.91 -13.49
C GLY A 218 -6.43 13.56 -12.06
N THR A 219 -6.71 12.31 -11.62
CA THR A 219 -6.30 11.81 -10.31
C THR A 219 -5.43 10.58 -10.49
N GLY A 220 -4.26 10.54 -9.86
CA GLY A 220 -3.39 9.36 -9.83
C GLY A 220 -3.89 8.31 -8.85
N GLY A 221 -3.49 7.02 -9.01
CA GLY A 221 -3.95 5.89 -8.21
C GLY A 221 -3.84 6.13 -6.70
N ARG A 222 -2.64 6.42 -6.20
CA ARG A 222 -2.38 6.69 -4.77
C ARG A 222 -2.98 8.00 -4.26
N MET A 223 -3.35 8.93 -5.15
CA MET A 223 -4.00 10.20 -4.83
C MET A 223 -5.53 10.14 -5.07
N SER A 224 -6.11 8.97 -5.30
CA SER A 224 -7.52 8.81 -5.66
C SER A 224 -8.49 9.13 -4.52
N ALA A 225 -8.08 8.91 -3.30
CA ALA A 225 -8.91 9.21 -2.13
C ALA A 225 -8.69 10.67 -1.67
N PRO A 226 -9.74 11.30 -1.15
CA PRO A 226 -11.11 10.80 -0.95
C PRO A 226 -12.09 11.13 -2.10
N THR A 227 -11.64 11.59 -3.25
CA THR A 227 -12.48 12.23 -4.28
C THR A 227 -13.03 11.26 -5.33
N THR A 228 -12.71 9.98 -5.23
CA THR A 228 -13.16 8.96 -6.19
C THR A 228 -14.02 7.89 -5.53
N ARG A 229 -14.66 7.04 -6.35
CA ARG A 229 -15.45 5.89 -5.88
C ARG A 229 -14.67 4.90 -5.01
N VAL A 230 -13.34 4.92 -5.04
CA VAL A 230 -12.52 4.06 -4.16
C VAL A 230 -12.73 4.36 -2.67
N PHE A 231 -13.00 5.62 -2.33
CA PHE A 231 -13.39 6.03 -0.99
C PHE A 231 -14.92 6.18 -0.85
N LEU A 232 -15.55 6.82 -1.85
CA LEU A 232 -16.94 7.25 -1.73
C LEU A 232 -17.94 6.09 -1.73
N LEU A 233 -17.71 5.03 -2.53
CA LEU A 233 -18.64 3.90 -2.57
C LEU A 233 -18.58 3.06 -1.27
N PRO A 234 -17.42 2.66 -0.71
CA PRO A 234 -17.38 2.03 0.60
C PRO A 234 -17.98 2.88 1.72
N ALA A 235 -17.72 4.20 1.73
CA ALA A 235 -18.32 5.11 2.69
C ALA A 235 -19.84 5.18 2.55
N ALA A 236 -20.37 5.25 1.32
CA ALA A 236 -21.82 5.22 1.08
C ALA A 236 -22.45 3.91 1.52
N LEU A 237 -21.84 2.77 1.20
CA LEU A 237 -22.31 1.44 1.63
C LEU A 237 -22.42 1.34 3.16
N TYR A 238 -21.48 1.95 3.87
CA TYR A 238 -21.55 2.00 5.33
C TYR A 238 -22.63 2.95 5.86
N LEU A 239 -22.74 4.16 5.27
CA LEU A 239 -23.61 5.22 5.79
C LEU A 239 -25.08 5.07 5.38
N THR A 240 -25.36 4.58 4.17
CA THR A 240 -26.74 4.54 3.66
C THR A 240 -27.51 3.30 4.09
N ARG A 241 -26.88 2.15 4.10
CA ARG A 241 -27.47 0.87 4.52
C ARG A 241 -28.94 0.75 4.06
N GLU A 242 -29.86 0.48 4.99
CA GLU A 242 -31.32 0.49 4.77
C GLU A 242 -31.94 1.90 4.86
N ASN A 243 -31.13 2.93 5.10
CA ASN A 243 -31.60 4.28 5.37
C ASN A 243 -31.76 5.07 4.06
N ASP A 244 -32.92 5.65 3.84
CA ASP A 244 -33.19 6.54 2.71
C ASP A 244 -32.66 7.97 2.89
N ALA A 245 -31.91 8.24 3.96
CA ALA A 245 -31.31 9.56 4.19
C ALA A 245 -30.31 9.90 3.07
N THR A 246 -30.45 11.07 2.48
CA THR A 246 -29.57 11.64 1.46
C THR A 246 -28.59 12.64 2.05
N GLY A 247 -27.52 12.93 1.31
CA GLY A 247 -26.52 13.93 1.70
C GLY A 247 -25.52 13.47 2.77
N GLN A 248 -25.39 12.17 2.99
CA GLN A 248 -24.45 11.58 3.95
C GLN A 248 -22.99 11.83 3.51
N LEU A 249 -22.68 11.52 2.26
CA LEU A 249 -21.36 11.77 1.68
C LEU A 249 -21.02 13.27 1.63
N ARG A 250 -22.03 14.10 1.33
CA ARG A 250 -21.87 15.56 1.37
C ARG A 250 -21.45 16.04 2.75
N ALA A 251 -22.09 15.54 3.80
CA ALA A 251 -21.74 15.87 5.18
C ALA A 251 -20.30 15.48 5.53
N VAL A 252 -19.88 14.27 5.13
CA VAL A 252 -18.50 13.77 5.30
C VAL A 252 -17.50 14.67 4.60
N LEU A 253 -17.69 14.95 3.31
CA LEU A 253 -16.73 15.73 2.52
C LEU A 253 -16.69 17.20 2.95
N SER A 254 -17.84 17.80 3.29
CA SER A 254 -17.87 19.17 3.79
C SER A 254 -17.10 19.31 5.12
N LYS A 255 -17.24 18.31 6.01
CA LYS A 255 -16.50 18.27 7.26
C LYS A 255 -15.01 17.99 7.05
N ALA A 256 -14.66 17.10 6.11
CA ALA A 256 -13.28 16.85 5.72
C ALA A 256 -12.58 18.10 5.17
N TRP A 257 -13.28 18.88 4.37
CA TRP A 257 -12.78 20.16 3.86
C TRP A 257 -12.48 21.16 4.98
N GLN A 258 -13.37 21.25 5.98
CA GLN A 258 -13.16 22.11 7.16
C GLN A 258 -11.95 21.65 7.98
N TYR A 259 -11.73 20.34 8.11
CA TYR A 259 -10.58 19.79 8.83
C TYR A 259 -9.26 19.97 8.08
N TYR A 260 -9.31 19.85 6.76
CA TYR A 260 -8.14 20.02 5.88
C TYR A 260 -7.69 21.47 5.78
N ASP A 261 -8.63 22.40 5.72
CA ASP A 261 -8.45 23.86 5.72
C ASP A 261 -7.41 24.36 4.69
N LEU A 262 -7.65 24.08 3.40
CA LEU A 262 -6.80 24.57 2.31
C LEU A 262 -6.78 26.12 2.25
N ASP A 263 -7.79 26.80 2.78
CA ASP A 263 -7.84 28.26 2.86
C ASP A 263 -6.78 28.78 3.83
N LEU A 264 -6.61 28.15 4.99
CA LEU A 264 -5.49 28.44 5.90
C LEU A 264 -4.15 28.13 5.24
N ALA A 265 -4.02 26.94 4.60
CA ALA A 265 -2.79 26.58 3.90
C ALA A 265 -2.38 27.60 2.83
N THR A 266 -3.33 28.32 2.24
CA THR A 266 -3.08 29.34 1.20
C THR A 266 -2.83 30.73 1.81
N SER A 267 -3.57 31.11 2.86
CA SER A 267 -3.52 32.46 3.45
C SER A 267 -2.44 32.62 4.52
N ALA A 268 -2.15 31.56 5.28
CA ALA A 268 -1.14 31.51 6.33
C ALA A 268 -0.45 30.13 6.33
N PRO A 269 0.35 29.84 5.27
CA PRO A 269 1.00 28.53 5.10
C PRO A 269 1.88 28.12 6.29
N ASP A 270 2.50 29.08 6.95
CA ASP A 270 3.32 28.91 8.15
C ASP A 270 2.52 28.51 9.41
N GLU A 271 1.19 28.60 9.39
CA GLU A 271 0.31 28.13 10.47
C GLU A 271 -0.31 26.75 10.17
N HIS A 272 -0.25 26.29 8.89
CA HIS A 272 -0.90 25.05 8.51
C HIS A 272 -0.04 23.81 8.83
N PRO A 273 -0.55 22.82 9.60
CA PRO A 273 0.29 21.74 10.16
C PRO A 273 0.96 20.87 9.09
N PHE A 274 0.29 20.61 7.98
CA PHE A 274 0.85 19.80 6.89
C PHE A 274 1.84 20.56 5.99
N VAL A 275 1.74 21.89 5.90
CA VAL A 275 2.75 22.72 5.23
C VAL A 275 4.01 22.77 6.08
N GLN A 276 3.87 22.95 7.38
CA GLN A 276 4.99 22.88 8.33
C GLN A 276 5.66 21.51 8.30
N LEU A 277 4.87 20.41 8.25
CA LEU A 277 5.40 19.05 8.15
C LEU A 277 6.23 18.88 6.87
N ALA A 278 5.74 19.33 5.71
CA ALA A 278 6.47 19.26 4.45
C ALA A 278 7.81 20.00 4.52
N ALA A 279 7.81 21.20 5.09
CA ALA A 279 9.02 21.99 5.26
C ALA A 279 10.00 21.33 6.24
N ALA A 280 9.49 20.72 7.32
CA ALA A 280 10.29 19.98 8.30
C ALA A 280 10.96 18.75 7.66
N LEU A 281 10.20 17.92 6.96
CA LEU A 281 10.69 16.74 6.25
C LEU A 281 11.76 17.11 5.20
N TYR A 282 11.50 18.17 4.41
CA TYR A 282 12.47 18.64 3.43
C TYR A 282 13.78 19.09 4.08
N THR A 283 13.69 19.93 5.10
CA THR A 283 14.89 20.48 5.76
C THR A 283 15.75 19.37 6.36
N ALA A 284 15.11 18.35 6.95
CA ALA A 284 15.80 17.18 7.49
C ALA A 284 16.41 16.31 6.37
N SER A 285 15.70 16.13 5.25
CA SER A 285 16.21 15.31 4.14
C SER A 285 17.44 15.93 3.46
N VAL A 286 17.51 17.25 3.38
CA VAL A 286 18.73 17.97 2.91
C VAL A 286 19.92 17.68 3.84
N ALA A 287 19.67 17.42 5.11
CA ALA A 287 20.70 16.99 6.07
C ALA A 287 20.98 15.46 6.04
N GLY A 288 20.28 14.71 5.17
CA GLY A 288 20.47 13.26 4.97
C GLY A 288 19.42 12.38 5.62
N ALA A 289 18.46 12.94 6.38
CA ALA A 289 17.43 12.16 7.07
C ALA A 289 16.25 11.86 6.14
N CYS A 290 16.03 10.59 5.83
CA CYS A 290 14.96 10.17 4.91
C CYS A 290 14.09 9.02 5.46
N ARG A 291 14.30 8.57 6.69
CA ARG A 291 13.55 7.47 7.31
C ARG A 291 12.59 8.02 8.34
N LEU A 292 11.30 7.99 7.98
CA LEU A 292 10.22 8.53 8.80
C LEU A 292 9.60 7.43 9.67
N LEU A 293 9.85 7.44 10.98
CA LEU A 293 9.11 6.65 11.95
C LEU A 293 7.87 7.43 12.38
N LEU A 294 6.72 6.93 11.96
CA LEU A 294 5.43 7.59 12.16
C LEU A 294 4.65 6.91 13.28
N LYS A 295 4.32 7.66 14.32
CA LYS A 295 3.41 7.19 15.38
C LYS A 295 2.04 7.86 15.24
N MET A 296 1.05 7.04 14.97
CA MET A 296 -0.35 7.48 14.95
C MET A 296 -0.99 7.35 16.34
N PRO A 297 -2.05 8.12 16.62
CA PRO A 297 -2.88 7.89 17.81
C PRO A 297 -3.51 6.50 17.77
N GLU A 298 -3.85 5.99 18.96
CA GLU A 298 -4.53 4.69 19.09
C GLU A 298 -5.78 4.62 18.20
N GLY A 299 -5.93 3.50 17.49
CA GLY A 299 -7.03 3.26 16.53
C GLY A 299 -6.86 3.91 15.15
N TRP A 300 -5.70 4.55 14.86
CA TRP A 300 -5.43 5.21 13.57
C TRP A 300 -4.21 4.66 12.83
N SER A 301 -3.57 3.61 13.33
CA SER A 301 -2.38 2.99 12.71
C SER A 301 -2.61 2.51 11.28
N ALA A 302 -3.84 2.16 10.90
CA ALA A 302 -4.22 1.81 9.54
C ALA A 302 -3.80 2.84 8.48
N LEU A 303 -3.72 4.13 8.86
CA LEU A 303 -3.29 5.20 7.96
C LEU A 303 -1.81 5.09 7.54
N VAL A 304 -0.95 4.44 8.33
CA VAL A 304 0.50 4.38 8.07
C VAL A 304 0.80 3.72 6.73
N ALA A 305 0.13 2.61 6.41
CA ALA A 305 0.32 1.90 5.14
C ALA A 305 -0.08 2.77 3.93
N TRP A 306 -1.18 3.51 4.03
CA TRP A 306 -1.61 4.44 2.99
C TRP A 306 -0.64 5.62 2.83
N ILE A 307 -0.16 6.18 3.95
CA ILE A 307 0.84 7.25 3.96
C ILE A 307 2.16 6.76 3.34
N ALA A 308 2.58 5.55 3.67
CA ALA A 308 3.77 4.93 3.10
C ALA A 308 3.65 4.81 1.58
N GLN A 309 2.52 4.29 1.07
CA GLN A 309 2.30 4.25 -0.38
C GLN A 309 2.35 5.65 -0.99
N LEU A 310 1.63 6.61 -0.42
CA LEU A 310 1.60 7.97 -0.96
C LEU A 310 3.00 8.58 -1.07
N MET A 311 3.77 8.53 0.02
CA MET A 311 5.09 9.17 0.09
C MET A 311 6.11 8.42 -0.78
N GLU A 312 6.20 7.11 -0.65
CA GLU A 312 7.23 6.30 -1.30
C GLU A 312 7.01 6.16 -2.81
N GLU A 313 5.77 5.91 -3.24
CA GLU A 313 5.46 5.81 -4.67
C GLU A 313 5.56 7.17 -5.39
N SER A 314 5.24 8.27 -4.69
CA SER A 314 5.31 9.61 -5.27
C SER A 314 6.73 10.18 -5.27
N LEU A 315 7.49 9.99 -4.20
CA LEU A 315 8.72 10.72 -3.93
C LEU A 315 9.99 9.87 -4.07
N GLY A 316 9.88 8.53 -4.04
CA GLY A 316 11.03 7.62 -4.16
C GLY A 316 11.59 7.58 -5.57
N LYS A 317 12.34 8.60 -5.98
CA LYS A 317 12.86 8.77 -7.34
C LYS A 317 14.24 9.40 -7.35
N GLY A 318 15.13 8.86 -8.19
CA GLY A 318 16.48 9.40 -8.35
C GLY A 318 17.34 9.34 -7.10
N GLY A 319 17.12 8.38 -6.24
CA GLY A 319 17.83 8.26 -4.94
C GLY A 319 17.24 9.12 -3.82
N GLU A 320 16.22 9.90 -4.09
CA GLU A 320 15.58 10.82 -3.15
C GLU A 320 14.25 10.26 -2.64
N GLY A 321 13.65 10.94 -1.66
CA GLY A 321 12.34 10.63 -1.11
C GLY A 321 12.36 10.34 0.38
N VAL A 322 11.21 9.87 0.90
CA VAL A 322 11.01 9.53 2.29
C VAL A 322 10.50 8.09 2.38
N VAL A 323 11.17 7.27 3.19
CA VAL A 323 10.73 5.90 3.49
C VAL A 323 9.98 5.90 4.81
N VAL A 324 8.72 5.48 4.81
CA VAL A 324 7.82 5.56 5.96
C VAL A 324 7.74 4.23 6.69
N PHE A 325 7.88 4.24 7.99
CA PHE A 325 7.76 3.09 8.89
C PHE A 325 6.73 3.40 9.97
N ASP A 326 6.04 2.38 10.46
CA ASP A 326 5.37 2.49 11.75
C ASP A 326 6.42 2.65 12.87
N GLU A 327 6.01 3.23 14.00
CA GLU A 327 6.93 3.45 15.13
C GLU A 327 7.56 2.15 15.60
N GLN A 328 8.89 2.15 15.73
CA GLN A 328 9.70 0.99 16.11
C GLN A 328 10.72 1.37 17.17
N PRO A 329 10.96 0.51 18.19
CA PRO A 329 11.99 0.73 19.19
C PRO A 329 13.36 0.36 18.65
N LEU A 330 14.12 1.33 18.16
CA LEU A 330 15.49 1.10 17.69
C LEU A 330 16.48 1.10 18.84
N GLN A 331 17.50 0.22 18.78
CA GLN A 331 18.56 0.15 19.78
C GLN A 331 19.70 1.14 19.46
N PRO A 332 19.86 2.25 20.23
CA PRO A 332 20.86 3.28 19.92
C PRO A 332 22.32 2.81 20.03
N GLN A 333 22.58 1.72 20.77
CA GLN A 333 23.92 1.16 20.94
C GLN A 333 24.30 0.12 19.88
N ALA A 334 23.34 -0.24 19.02
CA ALA A 334 23.61 -1.19 17.95
C ALA A 334 24.53 -0.59 16.87
N PRO A 335 25.36 -1.41 16.22
CA PRO A 335 26.45 -0.92 15.38
C PRO A 335 25.99 -0.19 14.11
N GLY A 336 24.78 -0.44 13.62
CA GLY A 336 24.20 0.23 12.45
C GLY A 336 23.29 1.41 12.78
N PHE A 337 23.10 1.72 14.08
CA PHE A 337 22.24 2.84 14.46
C PHE A 337 22.84 4.18 14.05
N TYR A 338 22.05 4.99 13.38
CA TYR A 338 22.41 6.33 13.00
C TYR A 338 21.21 7.27 13.16
N GLY A 339 21.16 7.95 14.30
CA GLY A 339 20.00 8.76 14.72
C GLY A 339 19.71 9.95 13.79
N ASP A 340 20.73 10.49 13.13
CA ASP A 340 20.58 11.64 12.24
C ASP A 340 19.82 11.32 10.94
N ASP A 341 19.72 10.03 10.57
CA ASP A 341 18.93 9.57 9.41
C ASP A 341 17.44 9.40 9.70
N ILE A 342 17.04 9.46 10.98
CA ILE A 342 15.72 9.03 11.44
C ILE A 342 14.91 10.24 11.88
N LEU A 343 13.67 10.30 11.36
CA LEU A 343 12.69 11.33 11.68
C LEU A 343 11.55 10.73 12.49
N HIS A 344 11.44 11.04 13.75
CA HIS A 344 10.31 10.65 14.58
C HIS A 344 9.18 11.67 14.43
N VAL A 345 8.10 11.31 13.73
CA VAL A 345 6.89 12.13 13.63
C VAL A 345 5.80 11.51 14.49
N ARG A 346 5.28 12.30 15.42
CA ARG A 346 4.19 11.90 16.29
C ARG A 346 2.92 12.66 15.91
N VAL A 347 1.91 11.94 15.51
CA VAL A 347 0.57 12.49 15.30
C VAL A 347 -0.15 12.47 16.64
N VAL A 348 -0.68 13.62 17.03
CA VAL A 348 -1.38 13.81 18.32
C VAL A 348 -2.73 14.48 18.10
N THR A 349 -3.62 14.30 19.06
CA THR A 349 -4.95 14.95 19.04
C THR A 349 -4.99 16.24 19.86
N GLY A 350 -3.95 16.52 20.64
CA GLY A 350 -3.78 17.75 21.44
C GLY A 350 -2.74 18.68 20.83
N ALA A 351 -2.60 19.86 21.42
CA ALA A 351 -1.66 20.89 20.97
C ALA A 351 -0.26 20.79 21.62
N THR A 352 -0.05 19.85 22.55
CA THR A 352 1.21 19.76 23.30
C THR A 352 2.26 19.04 22.47
N PRO A 353 3.41 19.67 22.16
CA PRO A 353 4.54 19.01 21.52
C PRO A 353 5.03 17.80 22.34
N GLN A 354 5.56 16.80 21.65
CA GLN A 354 6.15 15.62 22.26
C GLN A 354 7.68 15.79 22.29
N ASP A 355 8.29 15.71 23.47
CA ASP A 355 9.71 15.99 23.68
C ASP A 355 10.64 14.98 22.97
N ASP A 356 10.12 13.78 22.64
CA ASP A 356 10.83 12.71 21.95
C ASP A 356 10.60 12.68 20.42
N ALA A 357 9.85 13.66 19.89
CA ALA A 357 9.54 13.77 18.48
C ALA A 357 10.45 14.78 17.78
N PHE A 358 10.86 14.46 16.55
CA PHE A 358 11.43 15.41 15.61
C PHE A 358 10.37 16.47 15.20
N TYR A 359 9.14 16.00 14.94
CA TYR A 359 8.01 16.83 14.62
C TYR A 359 6.72 16.28 15.25
N THR A 360 5.94 17.15 15.86
CA THR A 360 4.62 16.81 16.40
C THR A 360 3.53 17.36 15.48
N LEU A 361 2.80 16.46 14.81
CA LEU A 361 1.66 16.80 13.95
C LEU A 361 0.37 16.77 14.77
N SER A 362 -0.20 17.94 15.06
CA SER A 362 -1.45 18.06 15.82
C SER A 362 -2.67 17.97 14.90
N LEU A 363 -3.50 16.93 15.10
CA LEU A 363 -4.71 16.66 14.32
C LEU A 363 -5.91 16.44 15.28
N PRO A 364 -6.49 17.51 15.85
CA PRO A 364 -7.58 17.40 16.82
C PRO A 364 -8.81 16.64 16.32
N TYR A 365 -9.05 16.63 15.03
CA TYR A 365 -10.19 15.96 14.41
C TYR A 365 -10.15 14.42 14.49
N LEU A 366 -9.00 13.83 14.84
CA LEU A 366 -8.90 12.38 15.06
C LEU A 366 -9.59 11.91 16.36
N THR A 367 -10.13 12.82 17.18
CA THR A 367 -10.90 12.48 18.37
C THR A 367 -12.36 12.14 18.07
N GLY A 368 -12.87 12.42 16.88
CA GLY A 368 -14.25 12.16 16.48
C GLY A 368 -14.63 10.68 16.62
N GLN A 369 -15.80 10.40 17.19
CA GLN A 369 -16.29 9.04 17.43
C GLN A 369 -17.41 8.64 16.47
N GLU A 370 -18.19 9.62 16.03
CA GLU A 370 -19.32 9.37 15.13
C GLU A 370 -18.82 8.95 13.73
N PRO A 371 -19.51 8.04 13.03
CA PRO A 371 -19.09 7.53 11.73
C PRO A 371 -18.77 8.63 10.71
N HIS A 372 -19.59 9.67 10.63
CA HIS A 372 -19.32 10.80 9.72
C HIS A 372 -18.07 11.56 10.10
N GLU A 373 -17.80 11.74 11.40
CA GLU A 373 -16.59 12.40 11.89
C GLU A 373 -15.35 11.58 11.60
N ARG A 374 -15.41 10.26 11.82
CA ARG A 374 -14.29 9.36 11.54
C ARG A 374 -13.99 9.27 10.05
N LEU A 375 -15.01 9.16 9.18
CA LEU A 375 -14.81 9.18 7.72
C LEU A 375 -14.27 10.53 7.24
N ALA A 376 -14.77 11.65 7.81
CA ALA A 376 -14.25 12.98 7.51
C ALA A 376 -12.79 13.14 7.96
N ALA A 377 -12.42 12.57 9.10
CA ALA A 377 -11.05 12.58 9.62
C ALA A 377 -10.10 11.75 8.71
N VAL A 378 -10.54 10.60 8.22
CA VAL A 378 -9.78 9.82 7.22
C VAL A 378 -9.56 10.65 5.95
N ALA A 379 -10.63 11.24 5.41
CA ALA A 379 -10.57 12.04 4.19
C ALA A 379 -9.66 13.27 4.35
N ALA A 380 -9.75 13.99 5.48
CA ALA A 380 -8.90 15.14 5.77
C ALA A 380 -7.43 14.73 5.95
N SER A 381 -7.16 13.59 6.60
CA SER A 381 -5.80 13.06 6.74
C SER A 381 -5.20 12.73 5.38
N PHE A 382 -5.96 12.09 4.48
CA PHE A 382 -5.49 11.83 3.11
C PHE A 382 -5.11 13.13 2.38
N LEU A 383 -5.96 14.14 2.43
CA LEU A 383 -5.69 15.44 1.79
C LEU A 383 -4.46 16.15 2.40
N GLY A 384 -4.35 16.14 3.72
CA GLY A 384 -3.21 16.77 4.39
C GLY A 384 -1.86 16.12 4.04
N TRP A 385 -1.82 14.78 4.02
CA TRP A 385 -0.63 14.05 3.58
C TRP A 385 -0.34 14.24 2.08
N GLN A 386 -1.37 14.32 1.22
CA GLN A 386 -1.22 14.67 -0.20
C GLN A 386 -0.63 16.08 -0.36
N LEU A 387 -1.06 17.04 0.44
CA LEU A 387 -0.48 18.40 0.47
C LEU A 387 1.00 18.34 0.87
N SER A 388 1.34 17.65 1.97
CA SER A 388 2.74 17.52 2.40
C SER A 388 3.61 16.84 1.35
N MET A 389 3.11 15.78 0.73
CA MET A 389 3.79 15.07 -0.37
C MET A 389 4.07 15.98 -1.56
N ALA A 390 3.06 16.75 -2.02
CA ALA A 390 3.20 17.65 -3.16
C ALA A 390 4.20 18.78 -2.88
N LEU A 391 4.16 19.37 -1.68
CA LEU A 391 5.09 20.42 -1.26
C LEU A 391 6.53 19.90 -1.08
N TYR A 392 6.70 18.69 -0.52
CA TYR A 392 8.01 18.04 -0.46
C TYR A 392 8.58 17.79 -1.87
N GLY A 393 7.76 17.24 -2.77
CA GLY A 393 8.12 17.06 -4.17
C GLY A 393 8.49 18.38 -4.87
N TYR A 394 7.74 19.45 -4.59
CA TYR A 394 8.04 20.78 -5.09
C TYR A 394 9.42 21.29 -4.65
N LEU A 395 9.73 21.14 -3.37
CA LEU A 395 11.00 21.58 -2.77
C LEU A 395 12.20 20.81 -3.33
N HIS A 396 12.08 19.50 -3.50
CA HIS A 396 13.11 18.63 -4.09
C HIS A 396 13.13 18.61 -5.63
N ASN A 397 12.15 19.23 -6.27
CA ASN A 397 11.96 19.14 -7.72
C ASN A 397 11.72 17.70 -8.22
N ILE A 398 10.98 16.91 -7.45
CA ILE A 398 10.59 15.55 -7.80
C ILE A 398 9.22 15.56 -8.48
N THR A 399 9.12 14.97 -9.68
CA THR A 399 7.81 14.70 -10.30
C THR A 399 7.07 13.66 -9.47
N PHE A 400 6.08 14.10 -8.70
CA PHE A 400 5.34 13.24 -7.78
C PHE A 400 4.17 12.49 -8.44
N ALA A 401 3.78 12.83 -9.66
CA ALA A 401 2.94 11.99 -10.51
C ALA A 401 3.78 10.91 -11.20
N GLY A 402 3.15 9.78 -11.59
CA GLY A 402 3.82 8.67 -12.24
C GLY A 402 4.69 7.79 -11.32
N GLN A 403 5.14 6.67 -11.88
CA GLN A 403 5.94 5.65 -11.17
C GLN A 403 6.83 4.88 -12.18
N PRO A 404 7.86 5.50 -12.74
CA PRO A 404 8.60 4.97 -13.88
C PRO A 404 9.37 3.67 -13.57
N ALA A 405 9.85 3.48 -12.34
CA ALA A 405 10.66 2.31 -12.00
C ALA A 405 9.88 0.99 -12.05
N VAL A 406 8.56 1.02 -11.73
CA VAL A 406 7.76 -0.21 -11.68
C VAL A 406 7.20 -0.66 -13.03
N GLU A 407 7.30 0.15 -14.09
CA GLU A 407 6.79 -0.25 -15.41
C GLU A 407 7.60 -1.41 -16.04
N ASN A 408 8.91 -1.47 -15.76
CA ASN A 408 9.80 -2.47 -16.35
C ASN A 408 9.48 -3.90 -15.88
N TYR A 409 9.14 -4.11 -14.62
CA TYR A 409 8.87 -5.47 -14.14
C TYR A 409 7.57 -6.05 -14.68
N LYS A 410 6.57 -5.23 -15.00
CA LYS A 410 5.27 -5.69 -15.54
C LYS A 410 5.40 -6.41 -16.87
N ALA A 411 6.22 -5.88 -17.78
CA ALA A 411 6.49 -6.53 -19.06
C ALA A 411 7.19 -7.89 -18.88
N ARG A 412 8.17 -7.97 -17.97
CA ARG A 412 8.87 -9.21 -17.61
C ARG A 412 7.92 -10.22 -16.95
N ALA A 413 7.07 -9.79 -16.02
CA ALA A 413 6.08 -10.68 -15.39
C ALA A 413 5.15 -11.33 -16.41
N ARG A 414 4.72 -10.60 -17.46
CA ARG A 414 3.93 -11.17 -18.56
C ARG A 414 4.71 -12.25 -19.31
N ALA A 415 5.98 -12.01 -19.61
CA ALA A 415 6.82 -13.00 -20.30
C ALA A 415 7.02 -14.26 -19.43
N LEU A 416 7.24 -14.10 -18.14
CA LEU A 416 7.42 -15.21 -17.20
C LEU A 416 6.13 -16.04 -17.01
N ARG A 417 4.96 -15.44 -17.04
CA ARG A 417 3.67 -16.16 -16.99
C ARG A 417 3.43 -17.07 -18.20
N ALA A 418 4.10 -16.81 -19.31
CA ALA A 418 4.02 -17.68 -20.49
C ALA A 418 4.86 -18.97 -20.35
N LEU A 419 5.74 -19.05 -19.35
CA LEU A 419 6.50 -20.25 -19.03
C LEU A 419 5.63 -21.28 -18.31
N PRO A 420 5.90 -22.58 -18.47
CA PRO A 420 5.23 -23.63 -17.68
C PRO A 420 5.40 -23.45 -16.18
N ASP A 421 6.57 -22.97 -15.75
CA ASP A 421 6.86 -22.58 -14.36
C ASP A 421 7.76 -21.33 -14.39
N PRO A 422 7.34 -20.18 -13.87
CA PRO A 422 8.16 -18.98 -13.77
C PRO A 422 9.49 -19.16 -13.03
N LEU A 423 9.58 -20.12 -12.10
CA LEU A 423 10.82 -20.43 -11.38
C LEU A 423 11.93 -21.01 -12.28
N GLN A 424 11.60 -21.48 -13.49
CA GLN A 424 12.62 -21.89 -14.47
C GLN A 424 13.57 -20.74 -14.83
N ALA A 425 13.11 -19.51 -14.77
CA ALA A 425 13.93 -18.34 -15.07
C ALA A 425 15.08 -18.10 -14.07
N VAL A 426 15.06 -18.77 -12.93
CA VAL A 426 16.08 -18.63 -11.86
C VAL A 426 16.79 -19.94 -11.53
N GLN A 427 16.49 -21.05 -12.22
CA GLN A 427 17.10 -22.36 -11.95
C GLN A 427 18.62 -22.37 -12.10
N ASP A 428 19.14 -21.63 -13.08
CA ASP A 428 20.58 -21.55 -13.40
C ASP A 428 21.24 -20.29 -12.82
N TRP A 429 20.63 -19.66 -11.80
CA TRP A 429 21.21 -18.48 -11.18
C TRP A 429 22.53 -18.80 -10.48
N GLN A 430 23.61 -18.16 -10.92
CA GLN A 430 24.97 -18.52 -10.49
C GLN A 430 25.23 -18.26 -9.01
N ALA A 431 24.66 -17.18 -8.45
CA ALA A 431 24.82 -16.83 -7.05
C ALA A 431 23.75 -17.54 -6.16
N THR A 432 23.79 -18.87 -6.13
CA THR A 432 22.82 -19.71 -5.43
C THR A 432 23.47 -20.49 -4.28
N VAL A 433 22.85 -20.46 -3.10
CA VAL A 433 23.27 -21.23 -1.92
C VAL A 433 22.11 -22.13 -1.47
N ALA A 434 22.30 -23.43 -1.55
CA ALA A 434 21.31 -24.42 -1.11
C ALA A 434 21.45 -24.72 0.39
N GLY A 435 20.30 -24.77 1.07
CA GLY A 435 20.14 -25.32 2.43
C GLY A 435 19.29 -26.59 2.41
N GLU A 436 18.88 -27.08 3.57
CA GLU A 436 18.15 -28.35 3.69
C GLU A 436 16.71 -28.24 3.11
N HIS A 437 16.01 -27.13 3.42
CA HIS A 437 14.61 -26.90 2.98
C HIS A 437 14.43 -25.52 2.34
N LEU A 438 15.50 -24.89 1.94
CA LEU A 438 15.47 -23.56 1.33
C LEU A 438 16.65 -23.35 0.36
N THR A 439 16.48 -22.41 -0.54
CA THR A 439 17.53 -22.00 -1.47
C THR A 439 17.59 -20.46 -1.47
N LEU A 440 18.75 -19.90 -1.18
CA LEU A 440 18.99 -18.46 -1.24
C LEU A 440 19.61 -18.08 -2.58
N LEU A 441 18.97 -17.20 -3.33
CA LEU A 441 19.51 -16.55 -4.50
C LEU A 441 19.99 -15.17 -4.11
N ALA A 442 21.28 -14.91 -4.29
CA ALA A 442 21.95 -13.67 -3.92
C ALA A 442 22.24 -12.80 -5.14
N PRO A 443 22.51 -11.49 -4.96
CA PRO A 443 23.19 -10.70 -5.99
C PRO A 443 24.51 -11.33 -6.42
N THR A 444 24.90 -11.16 -7.68
CA THR A 444 26.03 -11.89 -8.27
C THR A 444 27.41 -11.47 -7.75
N ASP A 445 27.51 -10.34 -7.07
CA ASP A 445 28.70 -9.79 -6.44
C ASP A 445 28.90 -10.23 -4.98
N VAL A 446 27.93 -10.96 -4.43
CA VAL A 446 27.99 -11.47 -3.04
C VAL A 446 28.90 -12.70 -2.94
N ALA A 447 29.77 -12.72 -1.94
CA ALA A 447 30.59 -13.89 -1.63
C ALA A 447 29.77 -15.01 -0.98
N LEU A 448 29.77 -16.20 -1.61
CA LEU A 448 28.96 -17.34 -1.21
C LEU A 448 29.74 -18.32 -0.32
N HIS A 449 29.94 -17.97 0.97
CA HIS A 449 30.65 -18.82 1.91
C HIS A 449 29.75 -19.26 3.08
N GLY A 450 29.53 -20.56 3.21
CA GLY A 450 28.77 -21.14 4.32
C GLY A 450 27.31 -21.44 4.01
N SER A 451 26.45 -21.44 5.03
CA SER A 451 25.02 -21.68 4.89
C SER A 451 24.29 -20.45 4.33
N PRO A 452 23.06 -20.60 3.79
CA PRO A 452 22.24 -19.47 3.36
C PRO A 452 22.15 -18.34 4.41
N ALA A 453 21.93 -18.68 5.67
CA ALA A 453 21.88 -17.73 6.77
C ALA A 453 23.22 -17.01 7.01
N SER A 454 24.34 -17.75 6.89
CA SER A 454 25.69 -17.16 7.05
C SER A 454 26.00 -16.17 5.94
N VAL A 455 25.63 -16.50 4.68
CA VAL A 455 25.82 -15.60 3.54
C VAL A 455 25.01 -14.33 3.72
N PHE A 456 23.74 -14.46 4.06
CA PHE A 456 22.88 -13.30 4.30
C PHE A 456 23.39 -12.43 5.46
N ALA A 457 23.76 -13.04 6.59
CA ALA A 457 24.31 -12.34 7.74
C ALA A 457 25.62 -11.61 7.42
N SER A 458 26.49 -12.18 6.59
CA SER A 458 27.77 -11.56 6.19
C SER A 458 27.55 -10.26 5.42
N VAL A 459 26.53 -10.22 4.54
CA VAL A 459 26.18 -9.00 3.81
C VAL A 459 25.64 -7.93 4.75
N LEU A 460 24.77 -8.29 5.68
CA LEU A 460 24.27 -7.33 6.68
C LEU A 460 25.42 -6.72 7.52
N GLN A 461 26.40 -7.54 7.90
CA GLN A 461 27.56 -7.09 8.65
C GLN A 461 28.49 -6.18 7.83
N GLN A 462 28.66 -6.49 6.53
CA GLN A 462 29.46 -5.66 5.63
C GLN A 462 28.89 -4.23 5.55
N PHE A 463 27.57 -4.08 5.35
CA PHE A 463 26.92 -2.77 5.31
C PHE A 463 27.06 -1.98 6.63
N VAL A 464 27.13 -2.66 7.76
CA VAL A 464 27.30 -2.03 9.06
C VAL A 464 28.76 -1.59 9.31
N GLN A 465 29.74 -2.33 8.77
CA GLN A 465 31.17 -2.08 9.02
C GLN A 465 31.81 -1.10 8.03
N ASP A 466 31.31 -1.01 6.81
CA ASP A 466 31.98 -0.32 5.69
C ASP A 466 31.92 1.21 5.77
N GLY A 467 31.04 1.77 6.58
CA GLY A 467 30.97 3.21 6.86
C GLY A 467 30.68 4.14 5.66
N GLN A 468 30.85 3.65 4.43
CA GLN A 468 30.60 4.39 3.19
C GLN A 468 29.18 4.15 2.65
N GLU A 469 28.68 2.90 2.74
CA GLU A 469 27.32 2.52 2.37
C GLU A 469 26.61 2.03 3.63
N ARG A 470 25.96 2.93 4.34
CA ARG A 470 25.26 2.59 5.57
C ARG A 470 24.01 1.80 5.29
N LEU A 471 23.78 0.74 6.06
CA LEU A 471 22.49 0.07 6.09
C LEU A 471 21.42 1.05 6.59
N GLY A 472 20.49 1.39 5.73
CA GLY A 472 19.41 2.30 6.05
C GLY A 472 18.23 1.62 6.70
N TYR A 473 17.81 0.50 6.13
CA TYR A 473 16.73 -0.32 6.65
C TYR A 473 16.77 -1.73 6.07
N LEU A 474 16.07 -2.62 6.73
CA LEU A 474 15.82 -3.97 6.25
C LEU A 474 14.40 -4.09 5.69
N ASP A 475 14.29 -4.77 4.56
CA ASP A 475 13.03 -5.09 3.94
C ASP A 475 12.81 -6.60 3.88
N PHE A 476 11.63 -7.04 4.30
CA PHE A 476 11.20 -8.43 4.22
C PHE A 476 9.88 -8.50 3.48
N THR A 477 9.83 -9.25 2.39
CA THR A 477 8.62 -9.40 1.59
C THR A 477 8.20 -10.87 1.47
N PHE A 478 7.03 -11.21 2.01
CA PHE A 478 6.38 -12.45 1.68
C PHE A 478 5.76 -12.36 0.28
N ASN A 479 6.09 -13.30 -0.60
CA ASN A 479 5.37 -13.47 -1.85
C ASN A 479 4.30 -14.54 -1.67
N GLY A 480 3.10 -14.10 -1.40
CA GLY A 480 1.94 -14.91 -1.13
C GLY A 480 1.31 -14.64 0.23
N ASP A 481 0.10 -15.12 0.42
CA ASP A 481 -0.63 -14.99 1.67
C ASP A 481 -0.09 -15.97 2.73
N VAL A 482 0.19 -15.42 3.89
CA VAL A 482 0.62 -16.15 5.07
C VAL A 482 -0.38 -15.96 6.21
N SER A 483 -0.51 -16.95 7.07
CA SER A 483 -1.35 -16.79 8.24
C SER A 483 -0.84 -15.63 9.12
N ARG A 484 -1.77 -14.97 9.81
CA ARG A 484 -1.42 -13.86 10.72
C ARG A 484 -0.39 -14.27 11.78
N GLU A 485 -0.50 -15.50 12.30
CA GLU A 485 0.43 -16.04 13.31
C GLU A 485 1.84 -16.22 12.73
N ALA A 486 1.94 -16.82 11.54
CA ALA A 486 3.23 -16.98 10.85
C ALA A 486 3.86 -15.62 10.51
N SER A 487 3.06 -14.69 9.99
CA SER A 487 3.54 -13.33 9.68
C SER A 487 4.04 -12.61 10.94
N GLN A 488 3.31 -12.67 12.05
CA GLN A 488 3.72 -12.04 13.32
C GLN A 488 4.99 -12.66 13.90
N SER A 489 5.12 -13.99 13.85
CA SER A 489 6.31 -14.70 14.34
C SER A 489 7.58 -14.34 13.56
N VAL A 490 7.48 -14.30 12.24
CA VAL A 490 8.58 -13.89 11.36
C VAL A 490 8.90 -12.40 11.54
N ALA A 491 7.88 -11.54 11.60
CA ALA A 491 8.05 -10.12 11.83
C ALA A 491 8.80 -9.84 13.15
N ALA A 492 8.44 -10.53 14.23
CA ALA A 492 9.13 -10.37 15.52
C ALA A 492 10.64 -10.67 15.42
N ARG A 493 11.02 -11.73 14.69
CA ARG A 493 12.46 -12.07 14.47
C ARG A 493 13.15 -11.05 13.58
N TRP A 494 12.45 -10.55 12.56
CA TRP A 494 12.99 -9.54 11.67
C TRP A 494 13.22 -8.22 12.40
N HIS A 495 12.27 -7.81 13.27
CA HIS A 495 12.45 -6.68 14.17
C HIS A 495 13.62 -6.89 15.15
N HIS A 496 13.77 -8.09 15.70
CA HIS A 496 14.91 -8.40 16.53
C HIS A 496 16.25 -8.22 15.79
N ILE A 497 16.36 -8.71 14.55
CA ILE A 497 17.56 -8.54 13.72
C ILE A 497 17.79 -7.06 13.43
N GLY A 498 16.81 -6.37 12.86
CA GLY A 498 16.98 -4.98 12.41
C GLY A 498 17.06 -3.99 13.56
N ASN A 499 16.05 -3.98 14.42
CA ASN A 499 15.92 -2.93 15.44
C ASN A 499 16.89 -3.12 16.61
N GLU A 500 17.04 -4.38 17.11
CA GLU A 500 17.83 -4.64 18.31
C GLU A 500 19.30 -4.95 17.99
N ARG A 501 19.56 -5.80 16.97
CA ARG A 501 20.93 -6.22 16.63
C ARG A 501 21.68 -5.21 15.76
N LEU A 502 20.98 -4.60 14.79
CA LEU A 502 21.59 -3.69 13.83
C LEU A 502 21.25 -2.22 14.10
N GLY A 503 20.16 -1.91 14.80
CA GLY A 503 19.74 -0.54 15.11
C GLY A 503 19.11 0.20 13.94
N VAL A 504 18.57 -0.54 12.96
CA VAL A 504 17.94 0.03 11.77
C VAL A 504 16.43 -0.29 11.73
N PRO A 505 15.62 0.57 11.11
CA PRO A 505 14.19 0.27 10.89
C PRO A 505 13.99 -0.95 10.00
N VAL A 506 12.86 -1.61 10.15
CA VAL A 506 12.50 -2.75 9.31
C VAL A 506 11.12 -2.57 8.68
N LYS A 507 10.93 -3.15 7.49
CA LYS A 507 9.63 -3.35 6.86
C LYS A 507 9.34 -4.83 6.75
N VAL A 508 8.08 -5.21 6.99
CA VAL A 508 7.56 -6.55 6.70
C VAL A 508 6.32 -6.38 5.84
N ARG A 509 6.37 -6.95 4.66
CA ARG A 509 5.38 -6.75 3.61
C ARG A 509 4.81 -8.05 3.09
N VAL A 510 3.64 -7.96 2.43
CA VAL A 510 2.99 -9.05 1.73
C VAL A 510 2.77 -8.64 0.29
N ALA A 511 3.43 -9.30 -0.62
CA ALA A 511 3.28 -9.11 -2.06
C ALA A 511 2.24 -10.10 -2.64
N PRO A 512 1.56 -9.74 -3.72
CA PRO A 512 1.88 -8.65 -4.66
C PRO A 512 1.28 -7.28 -4.33
N ALA A 513 0.54 -7.11 -3.22
CA ALA A 513 -0.02 -5.81 -2.84
C ALA A 513 1.07 -4.71 -2.81
N ASP A 514 2.20 -5.00 -2.18
CA ASP A 514 3.30 -4.06 -2.01
C ASP A 514 4.03 -3.70 -3.31
N TYR A 515 3.99 -4.55 -4.34
CA TYR A 515 4.54 -4.22 -5.66
C TYR A 515 3.84 -3.04 -6.34
N HIS A 516 2.62 -2.74 -5.91
CA HIS A 516 1.83 -1.61 -6.39
C HIS A 516 1.79 -0.45 -5.39
N SER A 517 2.64 -0.47 -4.35
CA SER A 517 2.67 0.57 -3.33
C SER A 517 4.05 1.18 -3.16
N THR A 518 5.01 0.46 -2.60
CA THR A 518 6.31 0.99 -2.20
C THR A 518 7.47 0.61 -3.11
N GLU A 519 7.25 -0.29 -4.06
CA GLU A 519 8.27 -0.80 -4.99
C GLU A 519 9.00 0.31 -5.78
N GLN A 520 8.31 1.41 -6.11
CA GLN A 520 8.93 2.56 -6.75
C GLN A 520 10.10 3.10 -5.91
N SER A 521 9.91 3.25 -4.60
CA SER A 521 10.95 3.72 -3.69
C SER A 521 12.04 2.68 -3.45
N GLU A 522 11.69 1.39 -3.41
CA GLU A 522 12.67 0.32 -3.27
C GLU A 522 13.63 0.28 -4.46
N MET A 523 13.11 0.48 -5.67
CA MET A 523 13.91 0.47 -6.90
C MET A 523 14.69 1.75 -7.12
N ASP A 524 14.11 2.92 -6.86
CA ASP A 524 14.65 4.21 -7.32
C ASP A 524 14.70 5.28 -6.21
N GLY A 525 14.20 5.01 -5.01
CA GLY A 525 14.24 5.91 -3.85
C GLY A 525 15.57 5.87 -3.10
N PRO A 526 15.59 6.34 -1.85
CA PRO A 526 16.80 6.36 -1.03
C PRO A 526 17.50 4.99 -1.04
N PRO A 527 18.82 4.95 -1.30
CA PRO A 527 19.59 3.70 -1.31
C PRO A 527 19.70 3.10 0.10
N TYR A 528 20.55 2.10 0.26
CA TYR A 528 20.94 1.54 1.56
C TYR A 528 19.90 0.61 2.18
N LEU A 529 19.07 -0.05 1.36
CA LEU A 529 18.24 -1.15 1.83
C LEU A 529 18.89 -2.51 1.52
N VAL A 530 18.65 -3.47 2.41
CA VAL A 530 18.85 -4.89 2.11
C VAL A 530 17.47 -5.55 2.16
N SER A 531 17.05 -6.12 1.02
CA SER A 531 15.75 -6.77 0.87
C SER A 531 15.89 -8.29 0.84
N LEU A 532 15.03 -8.97 1.61
CA LEU A 532 14.86 -10.42 1.57
C LEU A 532 13.43 -10.74 1.12
N ARG A 533 13.31 -11.24 -0.11
CA ARG A 533 12.03 -11.69 -0.67
C ARG A 533 11.90 -13.18 -0.51
N VAL A 534 10.76 -13.62 0.02
CA VAL A 534 10.50 -15.03 0.29
C VAL A 534 9.39 -15.52 -0.62
N LEU A 535 9.60 -16.69 -1.24
CA LEU A 535 8.61 -17.35 -2.08
C LEU A 535 8.57 -18.85 -1.76
N SER A 536 7.40 -19.37 -1.43
CA SER A 536 7.18 -20.80 -1.27
C SER A 536 7.17 -21.50 -2.63
N ARG A 537 7.78 -22.68 -2.70
CA ARG A 537 7.72 -23.53 -3.91
C ARG A 537 6.35 -24.19 -4.08
N GLU A 538 5.58 -24.28 -3.01
CA GLU A 538 4.24 -24.82 -3.01
C GLU A 538 3.26 -23.79 -2.45
N HIS A 539 2.15 -23.60 -3.11
CA HIS A 539 1.05 -22.73 -2.68
C HIS A 539 -0.22 -23.53 -2.43
N GLU A 540 -1.12 -22.95 -1.64
CA GLU A 540 -2.44 -23.53 -1.43
C GLU A 540 -3.19 -23.59 -2.76
N LYS A 541 -3.81 -24.73 -3.06
CA LYS A 541 -4.66 -24.83 -4.26
C LYS A 541 -5.97 -24.06 -4.04
N SER A 542 -6.53 -23.55 -5.11
CA SER A 542 -7.85 -22.93 -5.06
C SER A 542 -8.90 -23.94 -4.56
N LEU A 543 -9.70 -23.52 -3.59
CA LEU A 543 -10.83 -24.29 -3.06
C LEU A 543 -11.94 -24.42 -4.10
N LEU A 544 -12.12 -23.39 -4.93
CA LEU A 544 -13.17 -23.32 -5.92
C LEU A 544 -12.59 -22.88 -7.27
N GLY A 545 -13.04 -23.51 -8.34
CA GLY A 545 -12.60 -23.17 -9.70
C GLY A 545 -11.12 -23.43 -9.97
N THR A 546 -10.62 -22.83 -11.02
CA THR A 546 -9.22 -22.96 -11.47
C THR A 546 -8.49 -21.63 -11.29
N TYR A 547 -7.79 -21.47 -10.19
CA TYR A 547 -6.93 -20.32 -9.94
C TYR A 547 -5.52 -20.82 -9.60
N SER A 548 -4.50 -20.34 -10.35
CA SER A 548 -3.12 -20.79 -10.17
C SER A 548 -2.22 -19.72 -9.56
N ASP A 549 -1.16 -20.14 -8.91
CA ASP A 549 -0.10 -19.29 -8.35
C ASP A 549 0.92 -18.79 -9.39
N THR A 550 0.74 -19.11 -10.67
CA THR A 550 1.66 -18.74 -11.76
C THR A 550 1.87 -17.22 -11.85
N PHE A 551 0.79 -16.45 -11.64
CA PHE A 551 0.88 -14.99 -11.66
C PHE A 551 1.74 -14.47 -10.51
N LEU A 552 1.51 -14.96 -9.30
CA LEU A 552 2.29 -14.62 -8.11
C LEU A 552 3.78 -14.93 -8.29
N ARG A 553 4.11 -16.14 -8.76
CA ARG A 553 5.50 -16.56 -9.02
C ARG A 553 6.18 -15.68 -10.06
N ALA A 554 5.47 -15.35 -11.13
CA ALA A 554 5.98 -14.47 -12.16
C ALA A 554 6.27 -13.06 -11.65
N GLN A 555 5.40 -12.51 -10.81
CA GLN A 555 5.61 -11.21 -10.15
C GLN A 555 6.81 -11.27 -9.21
N ALA A 556 6.90 -12.27 -8.34
CA ALA A 556 7.99 -12.43 -7.38
C ALA A 556 9.38 -12.49 -8.07
N VAL A 557 9.51 -13.32 -9.10
CA VAL A 557 10.77 -13.44 -9.86
C VAL A 557 11.07 -12.15 -10.63
N SER A 558 10.06 -11.55 -11.27
CA SER A 558 10.24 -10.35 -12.07
C SER A 558 10.68 -9.14 -11.25
N THR A 559 10.06 -8.92 -10.09
CA THR A 559 10.39 -7.78 -9.22
C THR A 559 11.76 -7.97 -8.56
N TRP A 560 12.09 -9.20 -8.14
CA TRP A 560 13.44 -9.51 -7.62
C TRP A 560 14.54 -9.25 -8.67
N GLN A 561 14.35 -9.69 -9.91
CA GLN A 561 15.30 -9.40 -11.00
C GLN A 561 15.40 -7.90 -11.28
N ALA A 562 14.28 -7.17 -11.26
CA ALA A 562 14.28 -5.73 -11.46
C ALA A 562 15.07 -5.00 -10.36
N MET A 563 14.93 -5.40 -9.10
CA MET A 563 15.71 -4.84 -7.98
C MET A 563 17.22 -5.01 -8.21
N ILE A 564 17.66 -6.21 -8.60
CA ILE A 564 19.08 -6.47 -8.88
C ILE A 564 19.59 -5.63 -10.07
N GLU A 565 18.80 -5.52 -11.12
CA GLU A 565 19.16 -4.69 -12.30
C GLU A 565 19.29 -3.20 -11.96
N GLN A 566 18.55 -2.73 -10.96
CA GLN A 566 18.67 -1.37 -10.42
C GLN A 566 19.83 -1.22 -9.40
N GLY A 567 20.67 -2.27 -9.24
CA GLY A 567 21.80 -2.25 -8.32
C GLY A 567 21.40 -2.33 -6.84
N ARG A 568 20.19 -2.83 -6.53
CA ARG A 568 19.72 -3.01 -5.14
C ARG A 568 20.20 -4.35 -4.58
N THR A 569 20.57 -4.36 -3.30
CA THR A 569 20.93 -5.59 -2.59
C THR A 569 19.65 -6.34 -2.21
N CYS A 570 19.24 -7.25 -3.10
CA CYS A 570 17.98 -7.98 -2.97
C CYS A 570 18.22 -9.49 -3.11
N PHE A 571 17.77 -10.23 -2.10
CA PHE A 571 17.82 -11.69 -2.07
C PHE A 571 16.45 -12.30 -2.36
N LEU A 572 16.43 -13.47 -3.02
CA LEU A 572 15.25 -14.30 -3.14
C LEU A 572 15.47 -15.61 -2.39
N LEU A 573 14.66 -15.85 -1.38
CA LEU A 573 14.66 -17.08 -0.59
C LEU A 573 13.50 -17.97 -1.05
N LEU A 574 13.83 -19.06 -1.71
CA LEU A 574 12.87 -20.09 -2.09
C LEU A 574 12.76 -21.10 -0.95
N ILE A 575 11.56 -21.33 -0.42
CA ILE A 575 11.30 -22.29 0.66
C ILE A 575 10.53 -23.49 0.12
N ASP A 576 10.89 -24.68 0.59
CA ASP A 576 10.16 -25.92 0.31
C ASP A 576 8.90 -25.98 1.17
N GLY A 577 7.83 -26.56 0.62
CA GLY A 577 6.53 -26.69 1.28
C GLY A 577 5.64 -25.44 1.14
N SER A 578 4.43 -25.56 1.67
CA SER A 578 3.43 -24.48 1.67
C SER A 578 3.84 -23.33 2.62
N PRO A 579 3.28 -22.12 2.47
CA PRO A 579 3.59 -20.99 3.34
C PRO A 579 3.41 -21.29 4.83
N GLY A 580 2.44 -22.11 5.22
CA GLY A 580 2.23 -22.50 6.62
C GLY A 580 3.31 -23.44 7.15
N GLN A 581 3.80 -24.38 6.33
CA GLN A 581 4.93 -25.25 6.66
C GLN A 581 6.26 -24.48 6.61
N GLY A 582 6.38 -23.54 5.68
CA GLY A 582 7.54 -22.70 5.48
C GLY A 582 7.81 -21.71 6.63
N ALA A 583 6.81 -21.40 7.47
CA ALA A 583 6.98 -20.49 8.59
C ALA A 583 8.10 -20.94 9.55
N HIS A 584 8.11 -22.23 9.91
CA HIS A 584 9.14 -22.78 10.78
C HIS A 584 10.54 -22.79 10.13
N ILE A 585 10.61 -23.02 8.82
CA ILE A 585 11.87 -22.95 8.05
C ILE A 585 12.41 -21.51 8.09
N LEU A 586 11.53 -20.52 7.88
CA LEU A 586 11.89 -19.10 7.96
C LEU A 586 12.33 -18.69 9.37
N GLU A 587 11.63 -19.15 10.40
CA GLU A 587 12.01 -18.87 11.78
C GLU A 587 13.41 -19.40 12.08
N THR A 588 13.71 -20.62 11.70
CA THR A 588 15.03 -21.22 11.86
C THR A 588 16.10 -20.45 11.10
N PHE A 589 15.82 -20.08 9.84
CA PHE A 589 16.74 -19.28 9.03
C PHE A 589 17.05 -17.92 9.71
N LEU A 590 16.03 -17.20 10.19
CA LEU A 590 16.20 -15.91 10.83
C LEU A 590 16.91 -16.02 12.19
N ASP A 591 16.66 -17.09 12.96
CA ASP A 591 17.38 -17.34 14.22
C ASP A 591 18.87 -17.62 13.95
N GLU A 592 19.21 -18.37 12.89
CA GLU A 592 20.59 -18.58 12.44
C GLU A 592 21.28 -17.28 11.95
N VAL A 593 20.55 -16.42 11.24
CA VAL A 593 21.04 -15.08 10.83
C VAL A 593 21.37 -14.25 12.07
N SER A 594 20.44 -14.17 13.03
CA SER A 594 20.64 -13.43 14.29
C SER A 594 21.84 -13.96 15.09
N TYR A 595 22.00 -15.29 15.16
CA TYR A 595 23.14 -15.92 15.82
C TYR A 595 24.47 -15.56 15.11
N SER A 596 24.51 -15.62 13.78
CA SER A 596 25.70 -15.32 12.97
C SER A 596 26.16 -13.87 13.16
N ILE A 597 25.22 -12.92 13.19
CA ILE A 597 25.50 -11.51 13.49
C ILE A 597 26.12 -11.34 14.89
N SER A 598 25.60 -12.06 15.89
CA SER A 598 26.05 -11.94 17.27
C SER A 598 27.48 -12.47 17.49
N LYS A 599 27.85 -13.53 16.75
CA LYS A 599 29.17 -14.19 16.91
C LYS A 599 30.32 -13.33 16.35
N SER A 600 30.08 -12.53 15.35
CA SER A 600 31.12 -11.67 14.74
C SER A 600 31.36 -10.39 15.53
N ASN A 601 30.48 -10.03 16.45
CA ASN A 601 30.62 -8.87 17.33
C ASN A 601 31.36 -9.19 18.64
N GLN A 602 31.76 -10.45 18.86
CA GLN A 602 32.60 -10.93 19.95
C GLN A 602 34.06 -11.12 19.50
#